data_34dcf89a9cb7aded4a26ae2af9b50d6e
#
_entry.id   34dcf89a9cb7aded4a26ae2af9b50d6e
#
_cell.length_a   1.000
_cell.length_b   1.000
_cell.length_c   1.000
_cell.angle_alpha   90.00
_cell.angle_beta   90.00
_cell.angle_gamma   90.00
#
_symmetry.space_group_name_H-M   'P 1'
#
loop_
_entity.id
_entity.type
_entity.pdbx_description
1 polymer ?
#
loop_
_entity_poly.entity_id
_entity_poly.type
_entity_poly.pdbx_seq_one_letter_code
_entity_poly.pdbx_strand_id
1 'polypeptide(L)'
;MVWVVLDQLGRRYMNECPPYAQDTSHRPMHFMDSETMSYPRNPSWLITDQNGSSTYQIGDIRTNDPEYTYDWSEDNSQELRLGILKEANSIDTLADQLEVDRKVLNSTIDRWNELCDLGEDLDFKRPPGTMAKIDTPPFIYGKVWPAVSNTQGGPVHNAKQQILNTAGDPIPRLYASGELGSSFGHLYLSGGNIAECFVTGW
;
A
#
# COMPACT_ATOMS: atom_id res chain seq x y z
N MET A 1 -8.18 -1.90 9.74
CA MET A 1 -7.58 -2.64 8.60
C MET A 1 -7.58 -4.11 8.97
N VAL A 2 -8.13 -4.97 8.17
CA VAL A 2 -8.48 -6.36 8.52
C VAL A 2 -7.86 -7.39 7.57
N TRP A 3 -6.83 -7.01 6.83
CA TRP A 3 -6.12 -7.87 5.89
C TRP A 3 -4.66 -8.01 6.23
N VAL A 4 -4.04 -9.04 5.71
CA VAL A 4 -2.58 -9.24 5.68
C VAL A 4 -2.08 -9.15 4.25
N VAL A 5 -0.79 -8.82 4.09
CA VAL A 5 -0.12 -8.78 2.79
C VAL A 5 0.98 -9.83 2.76
N LEU A 6 0.90 -10.72 1.78
CA LEU A 6 1.83 -11.82 1.59
C LEU A 6 2.65 -11.64 0.32
N ASP A 7 3.87 -12.16 0.34
CA ASP A 7 4.72 -12.27 -0.84
C ASP A 7 4.22 -13.39 -1.79
N GLN A 8 4.89 -13.56 -2.92
CA GLN A 8 4.56 -14.58 -3.93
C GLN A 8 4.86 -16.03 -3.44
N LEU A 9 5.45 -16.19 -2.26
CA LEU A 9 5.67 -17.47 -1.61
C LEU A 9 4.66 -17.77 -0.50
N GLY A 10 3.67 -16.88 -0.29
CA GLY A 10 2.64 -17.04 0.75
C GLY A 10 3.11 -16.65 2.15
N ARG A 11 4.14 -15.82 2.29
CA ARG A 11 4.72 -15.39 3.56
C ARG A 11 4.40 -13.93 3.84
N ARG A 12 3.99 -13.64 5.08
CA ARG A 12 3.89 -12.27 5.56
C ARG A 12 5.29 -11.67 5.73
N TYR A 13 5.49 -10.41 5.35
CA TYR A 13 6.82 -9.80 5.31
C TYR A 13 6.88 -8.35 5.82
N MET A 14 5.75 -7.78 6.28
CA MET A 14 5.71 -6.38 6.70
C MET A 14 4.62 -6.11 7.74
N ASN A 15 4.71 -4.95 8.37
CA ASN A 15 3.60 -4.31 9.07
C ASN A 15 2.71 -3.62 8.04
N GLU A 16 1.47 -4.05 7.89
CA GLU A 16 0.53 -3.47 6.93
C GLU A 16 -0.09 -2.15 7.40
N CYS A 17 0.18 -1.77 8.66
CA CYS A 17 -0.31 -0.53 9.26
C CYS A 17 0.84 0.29 9.88
N PRO A 18 1.90 0.62 9.11
CA PRO A 18 3.00 1.40 9.63
C PRO A 18 2.59 2.84 9.85
N PRO A 19 3.31 3.60 10.71
CA PRO A 19 3.20 5.04 10.73
C PRO A 19 3.47 5.60 9.31
N TYR A 20 2.66 6.54 8.87
CA TYR A 20 2.77 7.12 7.52
C TYR A 20 2.67 6.09 6.39
N ALA A 21 1.63 5.29 6.40
CA ALA A 21 1.39 4.23 5.42
C ALA A 21 1.49 4.72 3.96
N GLN A 22 1.10 5.95 3.66
CA GLN A 22 1.20 6.55 2.33
C GLN A 22 2.64 6.65 1.79
N ASP A 23 3.63 6.80 2.67
CA ASP A 23 5.03 6.90 2.26
C ASP A 23 5.82 5.60 2.51
N THR A 24 5.46 4.83 3.53
CA THR A 24 6.30 3.73 4.00
C THR A 24 5.76 2.34 3.70
N SER A 25 4.45 2.15 3.51
CA SER A 25 3.85 0.82 3.36
C SER A 25 4.29 0.08 2.10
N HIS A 26 4.64 0.78 1.03
CA HIS A 26 5.10 0.18 -0.22
C HIS A 26 6.59 -0.20 -0.22
N ARG A 27 7.40 0.40 0.66
CA ARG A 27 8.87 0.22 0.66
C ARG A 27 9.32 -1.24 0.80
N PRO A 28 8.72 -2.06 1.67
CA PRO A 28 9.07 -3.48 1.76
C PRO A 28 8.79 -4.27 0.48
N MET A 29 7.90 -3.77 -0.41
CA MET A 29 7.58 -4.41 -1.69
C MET A 29 8.70 -4.28 -2.72
N HIS A 30 9.61 -3.31 -2.55
CA HIS A 30 10.75 -3.09 -3.44
C HIS A 30 11.95 -3.98 -3.15
N PHE A 31 11.78 -4.99 -2.28
CA PHE A 31 12.85 -5.95 -1.99
C PHE A 31 13.21 -6.75 -3.23
N MET A 32 14.46 -6.64 -3.65
CA MET A 32 15.04 -7.48 -4.70
C MET A 32 15.80 -8.64 -4.06
N ASP A 33 15.45 -9.85 -4.43
CA ASP A 33 16.19 -11.05 -4.07
C ASP A 33 17.38 -11.20 -5.03
N SER A 34 18.59 -11.07 -4.51
CA SER A 34 19.82 -11.13 -5.30
C SER A 34 20.19 -12.56 -5.77
N GLU A 35 19.64 -13.60 -5.15
CA GLU A 35 19.88 -14.98 -5.56
C GLU A 35 19.06 -15.35 -6.78
N THR A 36 17.80 -14.96 -6.78
CA THR A 36 16.87 -15.24 -7.87
C THR A 36 16.76 -14.09 -8.88
N MET A 37 17.38 -12.94 -8.60
CA MET A 37 17.28 -11.71 -9.40
C MET A 37 15.83 -11.30 -9.65
N SER A 38 14.95 -11.48 -8.66
CA SER A 38 13.51 -11.24 -8.76
C SER A 38 13.00 -10.33 -7.64
N TYR A 39 11.74 -9.88 -7.78
CA TYR A 39 11.02 -9.10 -6.78
C TYR A 39 9.87 -9.93 -6.20
N PRO A 40 10.11 -10.81 -5.22
CA PRO A 40 9.11 -11.76 -4.72
C PRO A 40 7.95 -11.11 -3.96
N ARG A 41 8.01 -9.80 -3.72
CA ARG A 41 6.98 -9.00 -3.04
C ARG A 41 6.24 -8.05 -3.99
N ASN A 42 6.46 -8.18 -5.30
CA ASN A 42 5.82 -7.32 -6.31
C ASN A 42 5.42 -8.13 -7.55
N PRO A 43 4.11 -8.39 -7.74
CA PRO A 43 2.97 -8.06 -6.86
C PRO A 43 2.98 -8.84 -5.56
N SER A 44 2.23 -8.35 -4.58
CA SER A 44 1.90 -9.08 -3.35
C SER A 44 0.44 -9.53 -3.37
N TRP A 45 0.08 -10.39 -2.42
CA TRP A 45 -1.28 -10.84 -2.19
C TRP A 45 -1.87 -10.16 -0.97
N LEU A 46 -2.95 -9.42 -1.13
CA LEU A 46 -3.79 -8.97 -0.02
C LEU A 46 -4.80 -10.07 0.26
N ILE A 47 -4.91 -10.47 1.54
CA ILE A 47 -5.83 -11.52 1.99
C ILE A 47 -6.59 -11.04 3.21
N THR A 48 -7.89 -11.27 3.17
CA THR A 48 -8.82 -11.12 4.31
C THR A 48 -9.82 -12.26 4.30
N ASP A 49 -10.74 -12.26 5.24
CA ASP A 49 -11.84 -13.22 5.33
C ASP A 49 -13.21 -12.54 5.25
N GLN A 50 -14.29 -13.32 5.39
CA GLN A 50 -15.66 -12.81 5.38
C GLN A 50 -15.91 -11.74 6.46
N ASN A 51 -15.38 -11.91 7.65
CA ASN A 51 -15.55 -10.95 8.74
C ASN A 51 -14.83 -9.63 8.44
N GLY A 52 -13.60 -9.75 7.93
CA GLY A 52 -12.81 -8.59 7.55
C GLY A 52 -13.46 -7.79 6.43
N SER A 53 -13.89 -8.44 5.35
CA SER A 53 -14.53 -7.79 4.21
C SER A 53 -15.87 -7.14 4.56
N SER A 54 -16.61 -7.71 5.50
CA SER A 54 -17.85 -7.13 6.02
C SER A 54 -17.62 -5.89 6.89
N THR A 55 -16.41 -5.73 7.42
CA THR A 55 -16.06 -4.62 8.32
C THR A 55 -15.45 -3.44 7.56
N TYR A 56 -14.67 -3.71 6.52
CA TYR A 56 -13.97 -2.70 5.73
C TYR A 56 -13.99 -3.05 4.25
N GLN A 57 -14.38 -2.09 3.44
CA GLN A 57 -14.22 -2.13 1.99
C GLN A 57 -12.75 -2.40 1.62
N ILE A 58 -12.52 -3.37 0.75
CA ILE A 58 -11.17 -3.73 0.30
C ILE A 58 -10.82 -2.87 -0.90
N GLY A 59 -9.86 -1.99 -0.71
CA GLY A 59 -9.37 -1.12 -1.77
C GLY A 59 -10.29 0.05 -2.11
N ASP A 60 -9.78 0.90 -2.95
CA ASP A 60 -10.46 2.03 -3.57
C ASP A 60 -9.58 2.44 -4.75
N ILE A 61 -10.11 2.42 -5.95
CA ILE A 61 -9.38 2.92 -7.12
C ILE A 61 -9.70 4.40 -7.28
N ARG A 62 -8.67 5.22 -7.13
CA ARG A 62 -8.72 6.64 -7.47
C ARG A 62 -7.91 6.87 -8.73
N THR A 63 -8.55 7.41 -9.73
CA THR A 63 -7.88 7.83 -10.96
C THR A 63 -8.13 9.31 -11.22
N ASN A 64 -7.12 9.97 -11.77
CA ASN A 64 -7.23 11.36 -12.25
C ASN A 64 -7.65 11.42 -13.72
N ASP A 65 -7.90 10.28 -14.36
CA ASP A 65 -8.38 10.21 -15.73
C ASP A 65 -9.91 10.45 -15.75
N PRO A 66 -10.38 11.57 -16.29
CA PRO A 66 -11.82 11.89 -16.33
C PRO A 66 -12.62 10.98 -17.27
N GLU A 67 -11.96 10.25 -18.17
CA GLU A 67 -12.58 9.27 -19.06
C GLU A 67 -12.70 7.88 -18.40
N TYR A 68 -11.91 7.64 -17.37
CA TYR A 68 -11.94 6.39 -16.62
C TYR A 68 -12.73 6.59 -15.32
N THR A 69 -14.02 6.29 -15.37
CA THR A 69 -14.87 6.25 -14.19
C THR A 69 -15.10 4.81 -13.79
N TYR A 70 -14.51 4.39 -12.69
CA TYR A 70 -14.78 3.13 -12.07
C TYR A 70 -15.30 3.36 -10.65
N ASP A 71 -16.58 3.03 -10.43
CA ASP A 71 -17.19 3.10 -9.11
C ASP A 71 -16.88 1.81 -8.34
N TRP A 72 -15.99 1.90 -7.40
CA TRP A 72 -15.68 0.82 -6.48
C TRP A 72 -16.88 0.55 -5.57
N SER A 73 -17.36 -0.70 -5.52
CA SER A 73 -18.56 -1.02 -4.76
C SER A 73 -18.29 -1.03 -3.25
N GLU A 74 -19.25 -0.56 -2.44
CA GLU A 74 -19.11 -0.47 -0.99
C GLU A 74 -18.91 -1.82 -0.30
N ASP A 75 -19.45 -2.90 -0.90
CA ASP A 75 -19.43 -4.27 -0.39
C ASP A 75 -18.47 -5.19 -1.15
N ASN A 76 -17.68 -4.66 -2.08
CA ASN A 76 -16.80 -5.40 -2.98
C ASN A 76 -17.46 -6.43 -3.90
N SER A 77 -18.78 -6.43 -4.02
CA SER A 77 -19.52 -7.38 -4.86
C SER A 77 -19.19 -7.22 -6.35
N GLN A 78 -19.00 -5.99 -6.81
CA GLN A 78 -18.63 -5.72 -8.19
C GLN A 78 -17.20 -6.18 -8.50
N GLU A 79 -16.27 -5.97 -7.59
CA GLU A 79 -14.87 -6.36 -7.73
C GLU A 79 -14.71 -7.88 -7.78
N LEU A 80 -15.49 -8.61 -6.98
CA LEU A 80 -15.60 -10.07 -7.05
C LEU A 80 -16.18 -10.53 -8.39
N ARG A 81 -17.26 -9.91 -8.84
CA ARG A 81 -17.90 -10.23 -10.13
C ARG A 81 -16.97 -9.97 -11.32
N LEU A 82 -16.13 -8.94 -11.27
CA LEU A 82 -15.16 -8.58 -12.29
C LEU A 82 -13.85 -9.38 -12.19
N GLY A 83 -13.65 -10.14 -11.09
CA GLY A 83 -12.44 -10.92 -10.85
C GLY A 83 -11.22 -10.08 -10.45
N ILE A 84 -11.42 -8.82 -10.07
CA ILE A 84 -10.39 -7.96 -9.46
C ILE A 84 -10.04 -8.51 -8.09
N LEU A 85 -11.07 -8.79 -7.29
CA LEU A 85 -10.99 -9.62 -6.09
C LEU A 85 -11.50 -11.02 -6.42
N LYS A 86 -11.03 -11.99 -5.67
CA LYS A 86 -11.42 -13.39 -5.79
C LYS A 86 -11.69 -13.96 -4.41
N GLU A 87 -12.33 -15.13 -4.37
CA GLU A 87 -12.65 -15.81 -3.12
C GLU A 87 -12.26 -17.29 -3.15
N ALA A 88 -11.98 -17.84 -1.98
CA ALA A 88 -11.69 -19.24 -1.74
C ALA A 88 -12.39 -19.73 -0.48
N ASN A 89 -12.92 -20.97 -0.50
CA ASN A 89 -13.69 -21.52 0.61
C ASN A 89 -12.82 -22.22 1.67
N SER A 90 -11.53 -22.34 1.45
CA SER A 90 -10.56 -22.87 2.39
C SER A 90 -9.17 -22.30 2.14
N ILE A 91 -8.28 -22.37 3.15
CA ILE A 91 -6.88 -21.95 3.00
C ILE A 91 -6.15 -22.84 1.96
N ASP A 92 -6.47 -24.13 1.89
CA ASP A 92 -5.87 -25.00 0.87
C ASP A 92 -6.29 -24.62 -0.54
N THR A 93 -7.58 -24.29 -0.75
CA THR A 93 -8.07 -23.79 -2.03
C THR A 93 -7.43 -22.44 -2.37
N LEU A 94 -7.28 -21.57 -1.36
CA LEU A 94 -6.59 -20.30 -1.52
C LEU A 94 -5.14 -20.52 -1.96
N ALA A 95 -4.41 -21.43 -1.31
CA ALA A 95 -3.02 -21.73 -1.67
C ALA A 95 -2.89 -22.20 -3.13
N ASP A 96 -3.81 -23.07 -3.57
CA ASP A 96 -3.84 -23.56 -4.97
C ASP A 96 -4.09 -22.41 -5.95
N GLN A 97 -5.03 -21.50 -5.63
CA GLN A 97 -5.36 -20.35 -6.47
C GLN A 97 -4.23 -19.30 -6.52
N LEU A 98 -3.46 -19.17 -5.43
CA LEU A 98 -2.28 -18.30 -5.33
C LEU A 98 -1.02 -18.95 -5.95
N GLU A 99 -1.08 -20.26 -6.25
CA GLU A 99 0.07 -21.04 -6.71
C GLU A 99 1.22 -21.07 -5.69
N VAL A 100 0.88 -21.13 -4.40
CA VAL A 100 1.86 -21.19 -3.30
C VAL A 100 1.78 -22.53 -2.56
N ASP A 101 2.84 -22.88 -1.83
CA ASP A 101 2.86 -24.10 -1.02
C ASP A 101 1.81 -24.02 0.10
N ARG A 102 0.91 -25.03 0.16
CA ARG A 102 -0.18 -25.09 1.14
C ARG A 102 0.32 -25.06 2.59
N LYS A 103 1.45 -25.73 2.88
CA LYS A 103 2.01 -25.76 4.24
C LYS A 103 2.54 -24.38 4.63
N VAL A 104 3.15 -23.67 3.69
CA VAL A 104 3.63 -22.31 3.93
C VAL A 104 2.46 -21.39 4.22
N LEU A 105 1.41 -21.40 3.38
CA LEU A 105 0.26 -20.54 3.57
C LEU A 105 -0.48 -20.85 4.87
N ASN A 106 -0.78 -22.13 5.15
CA ASN A 106 -1.42 -22.52 6.41
C ASN A 106 -0.59 -22.03 7.61
N SER A 107 0.73 -22.29 7.63
CA SER A 107 1.59 -21.83 8.73
C SER A 107 1.60 -20.30 8.87
N THR A 108 1.51 -19.57 7.77
CA THR A 108 1.47 -18.09 7.80
C THR A 108 0.16 -17.60 8.42
N ILE A 109 -0.98 -18.17 8.01
CA ILE A 109 -2.30 -17.79 8.55
C ILE A 109 -2.45 -18.23 10.01
N ASP A 110 -2.02 -19.44 10.36
CA ASP A 110 -2.02 -19.92 11.74
C ASP A 110 -1.19 -19.00 12.64
N ARG A 111 0.02 -18.65 12.19
CA ARG A 111 0.88 -17.72 12.92
C ARG A 111 0.24 -16.35 13.10
N TRP A 112 -0.40 -15.81 12.06
CA TRP A 112 -1.13 -14.56 12.15
C TRP A 112 -2.28 -14.63 13.17
N ASN A 113 -3.06 -15.70 13.14
CA ASN A 113 -4.17 -15.90 14.07
C ASN A 113 -3.70 -16.07 15.53
N GLU A 114 -2.57 -16.77 15.76
CA GLU A 114 -1.91 -16.81 17.09
C GLU A 114 -1.53 -15.41 17.58
N LEU A 115 -0.96 -14.57 16.73
CA LEU A 115 -0.60 -13.20 17.10
C LEU A 115 -1.84 -12.34 17.42
N CYS A 116 -2.94 -12.56 16.70
CA CYS A 116 -4.22 -11.92 17.01
C CYS A 116 -4.76 -12.38 18.40
N ASP A 117 -4.66 -13.66 18.74
CA ASP A 117 -5.05 -14.19 20.07
C ASP A 117 -4.16 -13.63 21.19
N LEU A 118 -2.87 -13.49 20.92
CA LEU A 118 -1.93 -12.85 21.83
C LEU A 118 -2.21 -11.35 22.03
N GLY A 119 -2.84 -10.70 21.04
CA GLY A 119 -3.09 -9.26 21.03
C GLY A 119 -1.85 -8.43 20.72
N GLU A 120 -0.77 -9.05 20.22
CA GLU A 120 0.48 -8.36 19.88
C GLU A 120 1.13 -9.02 18.64
N ASP A 121 1.49 -8.21 17.63
CA ASP A 121 2.28 -8.65 16.49
C ASP A 121 3.78 -8.66 16.85
N LEU A 122 4.28 -9.82 17.24
CA LEU A 122 5.69 -10.01 17.61
C LEU A 122 6.60 -9.98 16.38
N ASP A 123 6.06 -10.24 15.18
CA ASP A 123 6.85 -10.42 13.97
C ASP A 123 7.17 -9.07 13.30
N PHE A 124 6.15 -8.20 13.14
CA PHE A 124 6.32 -6.93 12.43
C PHE A 124 5.80 -5.70 13.19
N LYS A 125 5.38 -5.88 14.45
CA LYS A 125 4.95 -4.78 15.34
C LYS A 125 3.77 -3.98 14.79
N ARG A 126 2.82 -4.65 14.15
CA ARG A 126 1.56 -4.04 13.75
C ARG A 126 0.75 -3.64 14.98
N PRO A 127 0.15 -2.43 15.02
CA PRO A 127 -0.62 -1.99 16.19
C PRO A 127 -1.77 -2.93 16.54
N PRO A 128 -1.96 -3.32 17.81
CA PRO A 128 -2.97 -4.32 18.22
C PRO A 128 -4.39 -4.00 17.77
N GLY A 129 -4.82 -2.73 17.87
CA GLY A 129 -6.15 -2.30 17.45
C GLY A 129 -6.44 -2.38 15.95
N THR A 130 -5.46 -2.85 15.14
CA THR A 130 -5.59 -3.03 13.69
C THR A 130 -5.53 -4.50 13.28
N MET A 131 -5.44 -5.41 14.25
CA MET A 131 -5.32 -6.84 14.02
C MET A 131 -6.69 -7.51 14.08
N ALA A 132 -6.94 -8.42 13.13
CA ALA A 132 -8.13 -9.26 13.08
C ALA A 132 -7.73 -10.64 12.54
N LYS A 133 -8.31 -11.69 13.08
CA LYS A 133 -8.09 -13.07 12.59
C LYS A 133 -8.56 -13.22 11.15
N ILE A 134 -7.98 -14.19 10.48
CA ILE A 134 -8.38 -14.68 9.15
C ILE A 134 -8.74 -16.14 9.32
N ASP A 135 -10.00 -16.43 9.68
CA ASP A 135 -10.47 -17.77 10.05
C ASP A 135 -11.89 -18.11 9.55
N THR A 136 -12.59 -17.14 8.96
CA THR A 136 -13.99 -17.30 8.55
C THR A 136 -14.12 -17.24 7.02
N PRO A 137 -14.35 -18.38 6.33
CA PRO A 137 -14.53 -18.39 4.88
C PRO A 137 -15.84 -17.68 4.44
N PRO A 138 -15.93 -17.17 3.18
CA PRO A 138 -14.86 -17.23 2.20
C PRO A 138 -13.69 -16.31 2.50
N PHE A 139 -12.50 -16.75 2.08
CA PHE A 139 -11.28 -15.93 2.12
C PHE A 139 -11.23 -15.10 0.84
N ILE A 140 -11.14 -13.77 0.99
CA ILE A 140 -11.13 -12.84 -0.12
C ILE A 140 -9.70 -12.36 -0.35
N TYR A 141 -9.27 -12.33 -1.60
CA TYR A 141 -7.92 -11.98 -1.95
C TYR A 141 -7.82 -11.21 -3.26
N GLY A 142 -6.73 -10.46 -3.41
CA GLY A 142 -6.40 -9.74 -4.62
C GLY A 142 -4.92 -9.44 -4.72
N LYS A 143 -4.45 -9.13 -5.94
CA LYS A 143 -3.09 -8.67 -6.15
C LYS A 143 -2.98 -7.18 -5.81
N VAL A 144 -1.87 -6.80 -5.18
CA VAL A 144 -1.54 -5.40 -4.90
C VAL A 144 -0.14 -5.08 -5.38
N TRP A 145 0.03 -3.85 -5.87
CA TRP A 145 1.28 -3.32 -6.38
C TRP A 145 1.60 -2.00 -5.67
N PRO A 146 2.89 -1.64 -5.54
CA PRO A 146 3.24 -0.29 -5.17
C PRO A 146 2.77 0.67 -6.26
N ALA A 147 2.09 1.73 -5.85
CA ALA A 147 1.63 2.78 -6.74
C ALA A 147 2.35 4.10 -6.44
N VAL A 148 2.61 4.89 -7.47
CA VAL A 148 3.11 6.25 -7.32
C VAL A 148 1.92 7.16 -7.05
N SER A 149 1.84 7.68 -5.82
CA SER A 149 0.78 8.63 -5.44
C SER A 149 1.21 10.08 -5.60
N ASN A 150 2.50 10.36 -5.47
CA ASN A 150 3.08 11.66 -5.75
C ASN A 150 4.60 11.59 -5.94
N THR A 151 5.20 12.66 -6.48
CA THR A 151 6.62 12.73 -6.85
C THR A 151 7.25 13.94 -6.19
N GLN A 152 7.66 13.78 -4.92
CA GLN A 152 8.32 14.85 -4.16
C GLN A 152 9.68 15.18 -4.73
N GLY A 153 9.91 16.46 -5.00
CA GLY A 153 11.17 16.97 -5.53
C GLY A 153 11.00 17.88 -6.72
N GLY A 154 12.09 18.12 -7.44
CA GLY A 154 12.06 19.00 -8.60
C GLY A 154 13.27 19.95 -8.65
N PRO A 155 13.16 21.10 -9.33
CA PRO A 155 14.24 22.06 -9.43
C PRO A 155 14.60 22.66 -8.08
N VAL A 156 15.88 22.95 -7.88
CA VAL A 156 16.33 23.67 -6.69
C VAL A 156 15.75 25.08 -6.70
N HIS A 157 15.20 25.51 -5.58
CA HIS A 157 14.67 26.86 -5.39
C HIS A 157 15.17 27.48 -4.07
N ASN A 158 15.09 28.79 -3.96
CA ASN A 158 15.42 29.52 -2.74
C ASN A 158 14.18 29.68 -1.82
N ALA A 159 14.36 30.33 -0.67
CA ALA A 159 13.28 30.59 0.29
C ALA A 159 12.14 31.49 -0.25
N LYS A 160 12.32 32.11 -1.42
CA LYS A 160 11.29 32.88 -2.13
C LYS A 160 10.63 32.05 -3.23
N GLN A 161 10.85 30.74 -3.24
CA GLN A 161 10.34 29.79 -4.26
C GLN A 161 10.84 30.08 -5.69
N GLN A 162 11.88 30.93 -5.86
CA GLN A 162 12.48 31.18 -7.15
C GLN A 162 13.37 30.01 -7.55
N ILE A 163 13.15 29.44 -8.72
CA ILE A 163 13.99 28.37 -9.27
C ILE A 163 15.38 28.92 -9.59
N LEU A 164 16.39 28.15 -9.20
CA LEU A 164 17.79 28.51 -9.42
C LEU A 164 18.34 27.80 -10.67
N ASN A 165 19.19 28.51 -11.42
CA ASN A 165 19.96 27.93 -12.50
C ASN A 165 21.15 27.12 -11.97
N THR A 166 21.95 26.51 -12.83
CA THR A 166 23.10 25.69 -12.45
C THR A 166 24.25 26.48 -11.80
N ALA A 167 24.26 27.82 -11.94
CA ALA A 167 25.18 28.71 -11.26
C ALA A 167 24.69 29.14 -9.86
N GLY A 168 23.46 28.81 -9.50
CA GLY A 168 22.82 29.19 -8.25
C GLY A 168 22.07 30.51 -8.27
N ASP A 169 21.95 31.15 -9.45
CA ASP A 169 21.23 32.40 -9.61
C ASP A 169 19.74 32.16 -9.86
N PRO A 170 18.82 33.00 -9.32
CA PRO A 170 17.41 32.91 -9.61
C PRO A 170 17.08 33.12 -11.08
N ILE A 171 16.32 32.21 -11.68
CA ILE A 171 15.76 32.38 -13.01
C ILE A 171 14.61 33.38 -12.91
N PRO A 172 14.66 34.54 -13.67
CA PRO A 172 13.64 35.56 -13.53
C PRO A 172 12.23 35.05 -13.84
N ARG A 173 11.28 35.33 -12.93
CA ARG A 173 9.85 34.99 -13.08
C ARG A 173 9.54 33.49 -13.14
N LEU A 174 10.44 32.65 -12.69
CA LEU A 174 10.21 31.20 -12.61
C LEU A 174 10.21 30.76 -11.13
N TYR A 175 9.11 30.15 -10.70
CA TYR A 175 8.87 29.74 -9.32
C TYR A 175 8.38 28.29 -9.28
N ALA A 176 8.62 27.61 -8.18
CA ALA A 176 8.07 26.29 -7.90
C ALA A 176 7.59 26.21 -6.45
N SER A 177 6.45 25.57 -6.22
CA SER A 177 5.85 25.37 -4.90
C SER A 177 5.07 24.08 -4.86
N GLY A 178 4.95 23.47 -3.67
CA GLY A 178 4.25 22.25 -3.45
C GLY A 178 5.06 21.02 -3.89
N GLU A 179 4.44 20.07 -4.55
CA GLU A 179 5.11 18.82 -4.95
C GLU A 179 6.34 19.06 -5.84
N LEU A 180 6.24 20.00 -6.77
CA LEU A 180 7.35 20.43 -7.59
C LEU A 180 8.27 21.39 -6.83
N GLY A 181 9.40 20.90 -6.35
CA GLY A 181 10.34 21.66 -5.56
C GLY A 181 10.06 21.63 -4.05
N SER A 182 9.39 20.60 -3.57
CA SER A 182 8.94 20.43 -2.20
C SER A 182 9.99 20.79 -1.14
N SER A 183 9.59 21.66 -0.20
CA SER A 183 10.37 22.00 1.00
C SER A 183 10.45 20.87 2.02
N PHE A 184 9.58 19.84 1.91
CA PHE A 184 9.55 18.67 2.81
C PHE A 184 10.56 17.58 2.42
N GLY A 185 11.32 17.77 1.34
CA GLY A 185 12.26 16.78 0.83
C GLY A 185 11.55 15.55 0.25
N HIS A 186 12.01 14.35 0.65
CA HIS A 186 11.51 13.08 0.13
C HIS A 186 10.36 12.46 0.96
N LEU A 187 9.86 13.15 1.98
CA LEU A 187 8.79 12.67 2.85
C LEU A 187 7.49 13.39 2.54
N TYR A 188 6.50 12.67 2.03
CA TYR A 188 5.17 13.20 1.86
C TYR A 188 4.40 13.22 3.19
N LEU A 189 4.05 14.42 3.63
CA LEU A 189 3.13 14.64 4.74
C LEU A 189 1.76 14.97 4.15
N SER A 190 0.76 14.17 4.43
CA SER A 190 -0.59 14.31 3.88
C SER A 190 -1.07 15.76 3.90
N GLY A 191 -1.42 16.31 2.73
CA GLY A 191 -1.80 17.71 2.56
C GLY A 191 -0.62 18.71 2.55
N GLY A 192 0.63 18.28 2.78
CA GLY A 192 1.80 19.17 2.84
C GLY A 192 2.04 19.95 1.55
N ASN A 193 1.90 19.30 0.39
CA ASN A 193 2.08 19.94 -0.90
C ASN A 193 1.09 21.09 -1.15
N ILE A 194 -0.19 20.86 -0.84
CA ILE A 194 -1.23 21.90 -0.96
C ILE A 194 -0.98 23.01 0.05
N ALA A 195 -0.61 22.67 1.30
CA ALA A 195 -0.28 23.67 2.32
C ALA A 195 0.90 24.55 1.88
N GLU A 196 1.94 23.96 1.31
CA GLU A 196 3.08 24.70 0.75
C GLU A 196 2.64 25.68 -0.34
N CYS A 197 1.79 25.24 -1.29
CA CYS A 197 1.25 26.10 -2.33
C CYS A 197 0.52 27.33 -1.76
N PHE A 198 -0.27 27.16 -0.70
CA PHE A 198 -0.98 28.26 -0.05
C PHE A 198 -0.07 29.19 0.76
N VAL A 199 0.99 28.65 1.36
CA VAL A 199 1.91 29.44 2.19
C VAL A 199 2.93 30.19 1.38
N THR A 200 3.38 29.66 0.25
CA THR A 200 4.53 30.17 -0.49
C THR A 200 4.21 30.63 -1.92
N GLY A 201 3.05 30.27 -2.46
CA GLY A 201 2.67 30.52 -3.86
C GLY A 201 2.00 31.87 -4.12
N TRP A 202 2.16 32.87 -3.22
CA TRP A 202 1.57 34.23 -3.35
C TRP A 202 2.60 35.32 -3.59
#